data_faaabd8b7d63df804f366b20153079c9
#
_entry.id   faaabd8b7d63df804f366b20153079c9
#
_cell.length_a   1.000
_cell.length_b   1.000
_cell.length_c   1.000
_cell.angle_alpha   90.00
_cell.angle_beta   90.00
_cell.angle_gamma   90.00
#
_symmetry.space_group_name_H-M   'P 1'
#
loop_
_entity.id
_entity.type
_entity.pdbx_description
1 polymer ?
#
loop_
_entity_poly.entity_id
_entity_poly.type
_entity_poly.pdbx_seq_one_letter_code
_entity_poly.pdbx_strand_id
1 'polypeptide(L)'
;MKLIVLMSIEEYADVLRKILINHRIPVFSETDVDGYKLSESEHLHASWFSGKQSGIYSHMFIAFVNEQKSDEVLSAIEVYNESHEQLNPLRGFQLDVERGV
;
A
#
# COMPACT_ATOMS: atom_id res chain seq x y z
N MET A 1 14.07 -3.40 12.07
CA MET A 1 13.85 -3.13 10.62
C MET A 1 12.46 -3.58 10.21
N LYS A 2 11.80 -2.77 9.46
CA LYS A 2 10.45 -3.09 8.97
C LYS A 2 10.47 -3.23 7.46
N LEU A 3 9.62 -4.09 6.97
CA LEU A 3 9.29 -4.13 5.55
C LEU A 3 7.94 -3.44 5.41
N ILE A 4 7.87 -2.39 4.60
CA ILE A 4 6.58 -1.80 4.30
C ILE A 4 6.15 -2.26 2.91
N VAL A 5 4.87 -2.58 2.82
CA VAL A 5 4.24 -3.00 1.57
C VAL A 5 3.08 -2.03 1.33
N LEU A 6 3.14 -1.29 0.24
CA LEU A 6 2.13 -0.30 -0.08
C LEU A 6 1.44 -0.71 -1.37
N MET A 7 0.14 -0.51 -1.42
CA MET A 7 -0.64 -0.94 -2.58
C MET A 7 -1.65 0.12 -2.98
N SER A 8 -1.87 0.24 -4.27
CA SER A 8 -2.87 1.14 -4.82
C SER A 8 -3.40 0.58 -6.13
N ILE A 9 -4.48 1.16 -6.60
CA ILE A 9 -4.81 0.99 -8.02
C ILE A 9 -3.82 1.84 -8.81
N GLU A 10 -3.72 1.56 -10.08
CA GLU A 10 -2.74 2.24 -10.94
C GLU A 10 -2.87 3.76 -10.89
N GLU A 11 -4.07 4.26 -10.85
CA GLU A 11 -4.32 5.71 -10.86
C GLU A 11 -3.65 6.44 -9.71
N TYR A 12 -3.45 5.78 -8.59
CA TYR A 12 -2.90 6.43 -7.40
C TYR A 12 -1.46 6.02 -7.09
N ALA A 13 -0.82 5.33 -8.03
CA ALA A 13 0.57 4.94 -7.81
C ALA A 13 1.48 6.14 -7.58
N ASP A 14 1.21 7.24 -8.30
CA ASP A 14 1.99 8.46 -8.13
C ASP A 14 1.88 9.04 -6.73
N VAL A 15 0.71 8.90 -6.11
CA VAL A 15 0.52 9.41 -4.75
C VAL A 15 1.44 8.66 -3.79
N LEU A 16 1.47 7.34 -3.89
CA LEU A 16 2.35 6.55 -3.05
C LEU A 16 3.82 6.86 -3.29
N ARG A 17 4.19 7.01 -4.57
CA ARG A 17 5.57 7.33 -4.91
C ARG A 17 5.98 8.66 -4.29
N LYS A 18 5.09 9.65 -4.34
CA LYS A 18 5.38 10.95 -3.75
C LYS A 18 5.49 10.88 -2.24
N ILE A 19 4.66 10.06 -1.60
CA ILE A 19 4.77 9.87 -0.16
C ILE A 19 6.14 9.33 0.19
N LEU A 20 6.59 8.31 -0.53
CA LEU A 20 7.90 7.73 -0.27
C LEU A 20 9.02 8.75 -0.48
N ILE A 21 8.95 9.53 -1.53
CA ILE A 21 9.96 10.53 -1.82
C ILE A 21 9.94 11.64 -0.78
N ASN A 22 8.76 12.13 -0.43
CA ASN A 22 8.63 13.21 0.53
C ASN A 22 9.13 12.84 1.92
N HIS A 23 9.01 11.57 2.28
CA HIS A 23 9.51 11.10 3.56
C HIS A 23 10.92 10.56 3.47
N ARG A 24 11.58 10.81 2.34
CA ARG A 24 12.99 10.52 2.15
C ARG A 24 13.35 9.05 2.35
N ILE A 25 12.52 8.20 1.80
CA ILE A 25 12.84 6.77 1.76
C ILE A 25 13.90 6.60 0.67
N PRO A 26 15.13 6.23 1.03
CA PRO A 26 16.22 6.29 0.05
C PRO A 26 16.16 5.22 -1.02
N VAL A 27 15.57 4.08 -0.70
CA VAL A 27 15.51 2.98 -1.66
C VAL A 27 14.15 2.31 -1.52
N PHE A 28 13.46 2.19 -2.61
CA PHE A 28 12.21 1.44 -2.64
C PHE A 28 12.04 0.83 -4.03
N SER A 29 11.25 -0.22 -4.10
CA SER A 29 10.96 -0.88 -5.37
C SER A 29 9.47 -0.78 -5.65
N GLU A 30 9.12 -0.74 -6.91
CA GLU A 30 7.71 -0.77 -7.30
C GLU A 30 7.52 -1.76 -8.43
N THR A 31 6.35 -2.30 -8.51
CA THR A 31 6.02 -3.27 -9.55
C THR A 31 4.51 -3.28 -9.76
N ASP A 32 4.13 -3.67 -10.96
CA ASP A 32 2.74 -3.98 -11.24
C ASP A 32 2.45 -5.38 -10.72
N VAL A 33 1.24 -5.58 -10.25
CA VAL A 33 0.79 -6.89 -9.81
C VAL A 33 -0.56 -7.17 -10.44
N ASP A 34 -0.83 -8.44 -10.69
CA ASP A 34 -2.14 -8.84 -11.18
C ASP A 34 -2.99 -9.22 -9.97
N GLY A 35 -4.02 -8.43 -9.73
CA GLY A 35 -4.92 -8.71 -8.64
C GLY A 35 -6.12 -9.49 -9.14
N TYR A 36 -6.64 -10.31 -8.29
CA TYR A 36 -7.82 -11.10 -8.62
C TYR A 36 -8.86 -10.94 -7.54
N LYS A 37 -10.10 -10.90 -7.97
CA LYS A 37 -11.21 -10.77 -7.06
C LYS A 37 -12.12 -11.98 -7.28
N LEU A 38 -12.41 -12.68 -6.21
CA LEU A 38 -13.25 -13.86 -6.31
C LEU A 38 -14.68 -13.47 -6.64
N SER A 39 -15.41 -14.45 -7.11
CA SER A 39 -16.82 -14.22 -7.43
C SER A 39 -17.59 -13.87 -6.17
N GLU A 40 -18.82 -13.44 -6.37
CA GLU A 40 -19.68 -13.01 -5.29
C GLU A 40 -19.75 -14.00 -4.16
N SER A 41 -19.87 -15.28 -4.47
CA SER A 41 -20.01 -16.29 -3.43
C SER A 41 -18.74 -16.53 -2.66
N GLU A 42 -17.61 -16.04 -3.15
CA GLU A 42 -16.31 -16.31 -2.56
C GLU A 42 -15.61 -15.06 -2.08
N HIS A 43 -16.24 -13.93 -2.19
CA HIS A 43 -15.58 -12.66 -1.97
C HIS A 43 -15.28 -12.36 -0.51
N LEU A 44 -15.70 -13.20 0.38
CA LEU A 44 -15.43 -12.97 1.79
C LEU A 44 -13.95 -12.78 2.08
N HIS A 45 -13.14 -13.46 1.31
CA HIS A 45 -11.70 -13.43 1.54
C HIS A 45 -11.02 -12.24 0.89
N ALA A 46 -11.71 -11.55 0.03
CA ALA A 46 -11.12 -10.42 -0.67
C ALA A 46 -11.52 -9.07 -0.11
N SER A 47 -12.41 -9.07 0.87
CA SER A 47 -13.02 -7.82 1.32
C SER A 47 -12.04 -6.82 1.89
N TRP A 48 -10.93 -7.27 2.41
CA TRP A 48 -9.99 -6.34 3.02
C TRP A 48 -9.09 -5.64 1.99
N PHE A 49 -9.12 -6.09 0.75
CA PHE A 49 -8.36 -5.43 -0.30
C PHE A 49 -9.16 -4.36 -1.01
N SER A 50 -10.45 -4.45 -0.98
CA SER A 50 -11.22 -3.54 -1.79
C SER A 50 -12.57 -3.30 -1.17
N GLY A 51 -13.13 -2.18 -1.47
CA GLY A 51 -14.48 -1.93 -1.13
C GLY A 51 -15.39 -2.52 -2.19
N LYS A 52 -16.64 -2.31 -1.99
CA LYS A 52 -17.64 -2.70 -2.94
C LYS A 52 -17.42 -1.96 -4.24
N GLN A 53 -17.39 -2.62 -5.32
CA GLN A 53 -17.22 -2.03 -6.64
C GLN A 53 -15.89 -1.37 -6.87
N SER A 54 -14.95 -1.58 -6.00
CA SER A 54 -13.64 -0.98 -6.17
C SER A 54 -12.87 -1.74 -7.22
N GLY A 55 -11.86 -1.10 -7.77
CA GLY A 55 -10.93 -1.76 -8.65
C GLY A 55 -10.04 -2.71 -7.87
N ILE A 56 -9.23 -3.42 -8.60
CA ILE A 56 -8.29 -4.37 -8.02
C ILE A 56 -6.95 -3.66 -7.86
N TYR A 57 -6.32 -3.81 -6.70
CA TYR A 57 -5.02 -3.21 -6.47
C TYR A 57 -4.01 -3.84 -7.41
N SER A 58 -3.40 -3.01 -8.22
CA SER A 58 -2.56 -3.46 -9.32
C SER A 58 -1.15 -2.90 -9.29
N HIS A 59 -0.83 -2.12 -8.26
CA HIS A 59 0.50 -1.54 -8.13
C HIS A 59 0.98 -1.68 -6.70
N MET A 60 2.25 -2.04 -6.54
CA MET A 60 2.79 -2.32 -5.21
C MET A 60 4.17 -1.70 -5.07
N PHE A 61 4.43 -1.19 -3.87
CA PHE A 61 5.75 -0.70 -3.50
C PHE A 61 6.23 -1.49 -2.29
N ILE A 62 7.53 -1.74 -2.24
CA ILE A 62 8.14 -2.32 -1.04
C ILE A 62 9.39 -1.54 -0.69
N ALA A 63 9.67 -1.47 0.60
CA ALA A 63 10.89 -0.84 1.09
C ALA A 63 11.22 -1.39 2.46
N PHE A 64 12.53 -1.48 2.74
CA PHE A 64 13.01 -1.85 4.07
C PHE A 64 13.41 -0.57 4.77
N VAL A 65 12.82 -0.31 5.92
CA VAL A 65 12.99 0.96 6.62
C VAL A 65 13.08 0.73 8.12
N ASN A 66 13.51 1.75 8.84
CA ASN A 66 13.45 1.66 10.29
C ASN A 66 12.01 1.96 10.76
N GLU A 67 11.76 1.72 12.02
CA GLU A 67 10.41 1.86 12.57
C GLU A 67 9.86 3.28 12.43
N GLN A 68 10.72 4.27 12.66
CA GLN A 68 10.28 5.66 12.56
C GLN A 68 9.80 6.00 11.15
N LYS A 69 10.56 5.59 10.14
CA LYS A 69 10.17 5.85 8.76
C LYS A 69 8.91 5.09 8.37
N SER A 70 8.77 3.88 8.88
CA SER A 70 7.55 3.12 8.65
C SER A 70 6.35 3.89 9.20
N ASP A 71 6.45 4.39 10.43
CA ASP A 71 5.36 5.15 11.03
C ASP A 71 5.03 6.40 10.23
N GLU A 72 6.06 7.11 9.75
CA GLU A 72 5.84 8.31 8.95
C GLU A 72 5.07 8.01 7.68
N VAL A 73 5.47 6.97 6.98
CA VAL A 73 4.84 6.62 5.71
C VAL A 73 3.40 6.16 5.92
N LEU A 74 3.20 5.28 6.90
CA LEU A 74 1.85 4.77 7.14
C LEU A 74 0.92 5.87 7.63
N SER A 75 1.42 6.79 8.46
CA SER A 75 0.61 7.93 8.90
C SER A 75 0.25 8.83 7.73
N ALA A 76 1.17 9.04 6.80
CA ALA A 76 0.88 9.86 5.63
C ALA A 76 -0.21 9.22 4.78
N ILE A 77 -0.21 7.89 4.69
CA ILE A 77 -1.27 7.18 3.97
C ILE A 77 -2.62 7.37 4.67
N GLU A 78 -2.63 7.27 5.98
CA GLU A 78 -3.87 7.49 6.73
C GLU A 78 -4.42 8.89 6.49
N VAL A 79 -3.55 9.89 6.57
CA VAL A 79 -3.97 11.28 6.36
C VAL A 79 -4.53 11.46 4.95
N TYR A 80 -3.86 10.88 3.97
CA TYR A 80 -4.34 10.98 2.60
C TYR A 80 -5.73 10.36 2.45
N ASN A 81 -5.91 9.17 3.00
CA ASN A 81 -7.18 8.48 2.90
C ASN A 81 -8.31 9.24 3.58
N GLU A 82 -8.00 9.90 4.69
CA GLU A 82 -9.00 10.68 5.43
C GLU A 82 -9.40 11.94 4.69
N SER A 83 -8.48 12.52 3.92
CA SER A 83 -8.73 13.77 3.22
C SER A 83 -9.32 13.58 1.83
N HIS A 84 -9.37 12.36 1.33
CA HIS A 84 -9.83 12.09 -0.04
C HIS A 84 -10.85 10.98 -0.01
N GLU A 85 -12.08 11.31 -0.36
CA GLU A 85 -13.10 10.29 -0.50
C GLU A 85 -12.84 9.51 -1.77
N GLN A 86 -12.70 8.21 -1.65
CA GLN A 86 -12.41 7.39 -2.82
C GLN A 86 -12.81 5.94 -2.55
N LEU A 87 -13.13 5.23 -3.62
CA LEU A 87 -13.52 3.82 -3.52
C LEU A 87 -12.33 2.92 -3.27
N ASN A 88 -11.13 3.37 -3.61
CA ASN A 88 -9.93 2.55 -3.54
C ASN A 88 -8.88 3.25 -2.68
N PRO A 89 -9.06 3.25 -1.35
CA PRO A 89 -8.08 3.91 -0.50
C PRO A 89 -6.70 3.26 -0.63
N LEU A 90 -5.68 4.05 -0.41
CA LEU A 90 -4.33 3.52 -0.38
C LEU A 90 -4.19 2.53 0.76
N ARG A 91 -3.37 1.51 0.56
CA ARG A 91 -3.12 0.51 1.60
C ARG A 91 -1.65 0.46 1.93
N GLY A 92 -1.36 0.27 3.20
CA GLY A 92 0.01 0.12 3.64
C GLY A 92 0.07 -0.81 4.82
N PHE A 93 1.08 -1.64 4.83
CA PHE A 93 1.28 -2.64 5.88
C PHE A 93 2.74 -2.62 6.29
N GLN A 94 3.00 -2.86 7.56
CA GLN A 94 4.38 -3.06 7.99
C GLN A 94 4.51 -4.45 8.58
N LEU A 95 5.66 -5.04 8.33
CA LEU A 95 5.99 -6.36 8.86
C LEU A 95 7.37 -6.29 9.49
N ASP A 96 7.57 -7.06 10.54
CA ASP A 96 8.90 -7.20 11.13
C ASP A 96 9.77 -8.07 10.25
N VAL A 97 11.00 -7.65 10.08
CA VAL A 97 11.99 -8.46 9.38
C VAL A 97 12.83 -9.16 10.44
N GLU A 98 12.65 -10.47 10.55
CA GLU A 98 13.37 -11.23 11.57
C GLU A 98 14.84 -11.40 11.22
N ARG A 99 15.16 -11.52 9.94
CA ARG A 99 16.53 -11.77 9.53
C ARG A 99 16.72 -11.36 8.07
N GLY A 100 17.88 -10.78 7.80
CA GLY A 100 18.30 -10.49 6.44
C GLY A 100 19.76 -10.87 6.27
N VAL A 101 20.20 -10.98 5.06
CA VAL A 101 21.60 -11.28 4.79
C VAL A 101 22.17 -10.31 3.76
#